data_8a63962bb6c76f0b49d9cba98ebea883
#
_entry.id   8a63962bb6c76f0b49d9cba98ebea883
#
_cell.length_a   1.000
_cell.length_b   1.000
_cell.length_c   1.000
_cell.angle_alpha   90.00
_cell.angle_beta   90.00
_cell.angle_gamma   90.00
#
_symmetry.space_group_name_H-M   'P 1'
#
loop_
_entity.id
_entity.type
_entity.pdbx_description
1 polymer ?
#
loop_
_entity_poly.entity_id
_entity_poly.type
_entity_poly.pdbx_seq_one_letter_code
_entity_poly.pdbx_strand_id
1 'polypeptide(L)'
;IFIQRIKKGHEITEAPARPVVTELHVLKTYPITEEIIQWLKEVHHIRVNDLDIRWVNARLSGVYHEDRKETADYSPIILDTVTELISSIGDIFNADFISDELLKNGLSKHFIPMIARLKNNIKITHPFIMQIKQQYTAMFSVVSLASSILEKKLGFTLSDDEIGFILIHFQAALERHNLSKKIAVVYNCGLASAMLIENQIKINLPTFDVIEL
;
A
#
# COMPACT_ATOMS: atom_id res chain seq x y z
N ILE A 1 12.96 21.66 0.71
CA ILE A 1 11.76 22.53 0.50
C ILE A 1 11.36 23.23 1.80
N PHE A 2 11.14 22.52 2.93
CA PHE A 2 10.69 23.10 4.20
C PHE A 2 11.64 24.19 4.73
N ILE A 3 12.94 23.90 4.87
CA ILE A 3 13.96 24.84 5.33
C ILE A 3 14.04 26.08 4.43
N GLN A 4 13.99 25.89 3.10
CA GLN A 4 14.05 27.02 2.15
C GLN A 4 12.82 27.91 2.25
N ARG A 5 11.65 27.32 2.53
CA ARG A 5 10.41 28.06 2.73
C ARG A 5 10.49 28.96 3.95
N ILE A 6 10.92 28.41 5.10
CA ILE A 6 11.06 29.19 6.34
C ILE A 6 12.12 30.27 6.21
N LYS A 7 13.28 29.96 5.62
CA LYS A 7 14.34 30.96 5.37
C LYS A 7 13.90 32.12 4.47
N LYS A 8 12.87 31.90 3.62
CA LYS A 8 12.26 32.93 2.77
C LYS A 8 11.12 33.69 3.47
N GLY A 9 10.87 33.44 4.76
CA GLY A 9 9.81 34.10 5.52
C GLY A 9 8.39 33.60 5.20
N HIS A 10 8.24 32.45 4.53
CA HIS A 10 6.93 31.86 4.25
C HIS A 10 6.49 31.00 5.43
N GLU A 11 5.97 31.59 6.47
CA GLU A 11 5.38 30.88 7.61
C GLU A 11 4.07 30.19 7.21
N ILE A 12 3.74 29.07 7.88
CA ILE A 12 2.43 28.43 7.75
C ILE A 12 1.48 29.21 8.67
N THR A 13 0.58 29.98 8.06
CA THR A 13 -0.37 30.84 8.78
C THR A 13 -1.74 30.23 8.92
N GLU A 14 -2.06 29.19 8.14
CA GLU A 14 -3.35 28.53 8.15
C GLU A 14 -3.18 27.04 8.47
N ALA A 15 -3.98 26.55 9.41
CA ALA A 15 -4.12 25.13 9.62
C ALA A 15 -4.74 24.50 8.36
N PRO A 16 -4.34 23.26 7.96
CA PRO A 16 -4.98 22.58 6.86
C PRO A 16 -6.49 22.52 7.11
N ALA A 17 -7.28 22.73 6.07
CA ALA A 17 -8.74 22.94 6.10
C ALA A 17 -9.57 21.78 6.74
N ARG A 18 -8.94 20.70 7.16
CA ARG A 18 -9.55 19.62 7.94
C ARG A 18 -8.78 19.42 9.24
N PRO A 19 -9.47 19.13 10.37
CA PRO A 19 -8.79 18.97 11.63
C PRO A 19 -7.73 17.91 11.51
N VAL A 20 -6.49 18.34 11.47
CA VAL A 20 -5.34 17.49 11.76
C VAL A 20 -5.64 16.87 13.11
N VAL A 21 -5.46 15.55 13.22
CA VAL A 21 -5.62 14.80 14.46
C VAL A 21 -5.25 15.68 15.64
N THR A 22 -6.23 16.01 16.47
CA THR A 22 -6.09 16.96 17.59
C THR A 22 -5.06 16.47 18.63
N GLU A 23 -4.66 15.20 18.53
CA GLU A 23 -3.73 14.54 19.44
C GLU A 23 -2.47 14.07 18.69
N LEU A 24 -1.68 15.04 18.22
CA LEU A 24 -0.39 14.74 17.56
C LEU A 24 0.56 13.90 18.43
N HIS A 25 0.49 14.08 19.76
CA HIS A 25 1.32 13.36 20.73
C HIS A 25 1.07 11.86 20.77
N VAL A 26 -0.08 11.40 20.28
CA VAL A 26 -0.42 9.95 20.19
C VAL A 26 0.26 9.28 18.98
N LEU A 27 0.70 10.06 17.98
CA LEU A 27 1.37 9.51 16.82
C LEU A 27 2.83 9.17 17.18
N LYS A 28 3.25 7.94 16.91
CA LYS A 28 4.64 7.47 17.11
C LYS A 28 5.68 8.26 16.32
N THR A 29 5.26 9.00 15.30
CA THR A 29 6.11 9.93 14.54
C THR A 29 6.40 11.23 15.28
N TYR A 30 5.65 11.55 16.36
CA TYR A 30 5.80 12.81 17.06
C TYR A 30 7.18 12.97 17.72
N PRO A 31 7.74 11.99 18.44
CA PRO A 31 9.09 12.09 18.98
C PRO A 31 10.15 12.35 17.90
N ILE A 32 10.04 11.66 16.76
CA ILE A 32 10.93 11.85 15.62
C ILE A 32 10.77 13.29 15.06
N THR A 33 9.53 13.78 15.02
CA THR A 33 9.25 15.16 14.60
C THR A 33 9.91 16.17 15.53
N GLU A 34 9.83 15.96 16.84
CA GLU A 34 10.46 16.84 17.84
C GLU A 34 11.98 16.87 17.68
N GLU A 35 12.61 15.70 17.51
CA GLU A 35 14.06 15.62 17.25
C GLU A 35 14.47 16.37 15.99
N ILE A 36 13.73 16.19 14.88
CA ILE A 36 13.98 16.88 13.62
C ILE A 36 13.83 18.40 13.80
N ILE A 37 12.77 18.83 14.46
CA ILE A 37 12.52 20.27 14.71
C ILE A 37 13.58 20.88 15.61
N GLN A 38 13.99 20.16 16.64
CA GLN A 38 15.06 20.62 17.54
C GLN A 38 16.38 20.76 16.77
N TRP A 39 16.76 19.77 15.99
CA TRP A 39 17.93 19.82 15.12
C TRP A 39 17.87 21.01 14.14
N LEU A 40 16.71 21.25 13.52
CA LEU A 40 16.52 22.37 12.60
C LEU A 40 16.70 23.72 13.29
N LYS A 41 16.22 23.89 14.53
CA LYS A 41 16.43 25.11 15.33
C LYS A 41 17.89 25.32 15.64
N GLU A 42 18.60 24.27 16.05
CA GLU A 42 20.01 24.37 16.46
C GLU A 42 20.95 24.59 15.28
N VAL A 43 20.82 23.82 14.20
CA VAL A 43 21.76 23.85 13.06
C VAL A 43 21.43 24.98 12.08
N HIS A 44 20.16 25.25 11.85
CA HIS A 44 19.75 26.24 10.85
C HIS A 44 19.23 27.55 11.43
N HIS A 45 19.16 27.67 12.77
CA HIS A 45 18.71 28.86 13.50
C HIS A 45 17.35 29.39 13.00
N ILE A 46 16.44 28.49 12.65
CA ILE A 46 15.11 28.82 12.15
C ILE A 46 14.10 28.88 13.29
N ARG A 47 13.15 29.81 13.16
CA ARG A 47 11.98 29.86 14.04
C ARG A 47 10.94 28.92 13.49
N VAL A 48 10.39 28.04 14.32
CA VAL A 48 9.38 27.05 13.97
C VAL A 48 8.19 27.24 14.90
N ASN A 49 7.00 27.40 14.34
CA ASN A 49 5.76 27.52 15.08
C ASN A 49 5.04 26.16 15.20
N ASP A 50 3.95 26.10 15.96
CA ASP A 50 3.18 24.86 16.15
C ASP A 50 2.56 24.32 14.86
N LEU A 51 2.18 25.18 13.93
CA LEU A 51 1.65 24.75 12.63
C LEU A 51 2.74 24.09 11.77
N ASP A 52 3.95 24.58 11.84
CA ASP A 52 5.10 23.97 11.17
C ASP A 52 5.39 22.57 11.73
N ILE A 53 5.33 22.40 13.06
CA ILE A 53 5.49 21.09 13.73
C ILE A 53 4.41 20.12 13.26
N ARG A 54 3.15 20.57 13.25
CA ARG A 54 2.01 19.77 12.77
C ARG A 54 2.18 19.36 11.31
N TRP A 55 2.66 20.26 10.47
CA TRP A 55 2.89 20.01 9.06
C TRP A 55 4.00 18.98 8.84
N VAL A 56 5.12 19.08 9.55
CA VAL A 56 6.23 18.11 9.48
C VAL A 56 5.77 16.73 9.96
N ASN A 57 5.06 16.69 11.11
CA ASN A 57 4.56 15.43 11.65
C ASN A 57 3.53 14.75 10.71
N ALA A 58 2.65 15.53 10.09
CA ALA A 58 1.71 15.01 9.09
C ALA A 58 2.43 14.39 7.90
N ARG A 59 3.51 15.02 7.42
CA ARG A 59 4.35 14.48 6.33
C ARG A 59 5.04 13.19 6.73
N LEU A 60 5.64 13.15 7.92
CA LEU A 60 6.29 11.94 8.44
C LEU A 60 5.28 10.81 8.63
N SER A 61 4.11 11.08 9.20
CA SER A 61 3.05 10.08 9.37
C SER A 61 2.54 9.52 8.04
N GLY A 62 2.57 10.32 6.97
CA GLY A 62 2.18 9.88 5.63
C GLY A 62 3.21 9.00 4.92
N VAL A 63 4.46 8.99 5.37
CA VAL A 63 5.56 8.23 4.75
C VAL A 63 6.07 7.11 5.67
N TYR A 64 5.90 7.26 6.98
CA TYR A 64 6.41 6.34 7.97
C TYR A 64 5.65 5.01 7.94
N HIS A 65 6.33 3.96 7.50
CA HIS A 65 5.87 2.58 7.60
C HIS A 65 6.56 1.95 8.80
N GLU A 66 5.82 1.76 9.88
CA GLU A 66 6.32 0.99 11.00
C GLU A 66 6.31 -0.50 10.62
N ASP A 67 7.48 -1.16 10.74
CA ASP A 67 7.54 -2.63 10.81
C ASP A 67 6.92 -3.05 12.16
N ARG A 68 5.60 -2.95 12.25
CA ARG A 68 4.88 -3.48 13.40
C ARG A 68 4.96 -5.00 13.33
N LYS A 69 5.77 -5.55 14.20
CA LYS A 69 5.65 -6.95 14.60
C LYS A 69 4.22 -7.15 15.09
N GLU A 70 3.54 -8.07 14.41
CA GLU A 70 2.33 -8.80 14.79
C GLU A 70 1.42 -8.13 15.82
N THR A 71 0.13 -7.99 15.46
CA THR A 71 -0.99 -7.46 16.25
C THR A 71 -1.03 -5.93 16.41
N ALA A 72 -0.98 -5.20 15.30
CA ALA A 72 -1.50 -3.85 15.36
C ALA A 72 -3.02 -3.93 15.57
N ASP A 73 -3.53 -3.29 16.61
CA ASP A 73 -4.95 -3.00 16.76
C ASP A 73 -5.36 -2.06 15.62
N TYR A 74 -5.64 -2.64 14.46
CA TYR A 74 -6.21 -1.88 13.35
C TYR A 74 -7.59 -1.40 13.75
N SER A 75 -7.88 -0.13 13.48
CA SER A 75 -9.25 0.35 13.65
C SER A 75 -10.23 -0.61 12.96
N PRO A 76 -11.33 -1.02 13.61
CA PRO A 76 -12.33 -1.90 13.02
C PRO A 76 -12.79 -1.44 11.63
N ILE A 77 -12.85 -0.13 11.39
CA ILE A 77 -13.18 0.46 10.10
C ILE A 77 -12.14 0.10 9.03
N ILE A 78 -10.86 0.10 9.36
CA ILE A 78 -9.79 -0.28 8.41
C ILE A 78 -9.92 -1.75 8.04
N LEU A 79 -10.08 -2.63 9.03
CA LEU A 79 -10.21 -4.07 8.80
C LEU A 79 -11.44 -4.41 7.97
N ASP A 80 -12.57 -3.80 8.28
CA ASP A 80 -13.83 -3.96 7.52
C ASP A 80 -13.67 -3.49 6.08
N THR A 81 -13.08 -2.31 5.89
CA THR A 81 -12.87 -1.73 4.57
C THR A 81 -11.90 -2.56 3.71
N VAL A 82 -10.81 -3.05 4.32
CA VAL A 82 -9.84 -3.94 3.66
C VAL A 82 -10.51 -5.26 3.27
N THR A 83 -11.29 -5.86 4.17
CA THR A 83 -11.97 -7.13 3.92
C THR A 83 -12.97 -7.01 2.77
N GLU A 84 -13.75 -5.94 2.74
CA GLU A 84 -14.72 -5.68 1.66
C GLU A 84 -14.01 -5.46 0.31
N LEU A 85 -12.91 -4.72 0.30
CA LEU A 85 -12.11 -4.52 -0.91
C LEU A 85 -11.54 -5.84 -1.42
N ILE A 86 -10.97 -6.66 -0.53
CA ILE A 86 -10.41 -7.99 -0.85
C ILE A 86 -11.49 -8.89 -1.43
N SER A 87 -12.68 -8.95 -0.81
CA SER A 87 -13.80 -9.76 -1.31
C SER A 87 -14.24 -9.32 -2.70
N SER A 88 -14.45 -8.01 -2.88
CA SER A 88 -14.94 -7.46 -4.15
C SER A 88 -13.98 -7.72 -5.32
N ILE A 89 -12.68 -7.62 -5.08
CA ILE A 89 -11.68 -7.88 -6.13
C ILE A 89 -11.48 -9.38 -6.34
N GLY A 90 -11.54 -10.17 -5.26
CA GLY A 90 -11.48 -11.64 -5.32
C GLY A 90 -12.59 -12.23 -6.18
N ASP A 91 -13.81 -11.75 -6.02
CA ASP A 91 -14.98 -12.19 -6.80
C ASP A 91 -14.77 -11.95 -8.31
N ILE A 92 -14.20 -10.79 -8.69
CA ILE A 92 -13.97 -10.44 -10.09
C ILE A 92 -12.87 -11.32 -10.71
N PHE A 93 -11.81 -11.62 -9.96
CA PHE A 93 -10.70 -12.46 -10.45
C PHE A 93 -10.90 -13.95 -10.22
N ASN A 94 -12.02 -14.35 -9.60
CA ASN A 94 -12.28 -15.73 -9.16
C ASN A 94 -11.09 -16.31 -8.38
N ALA A 95 -10.58 -15.52 -7.44
CA ALA A 95 -9.43 -15.83 -6.59
C ALA A 95 -9.79 -15.70 -5.12
N ASP A 96 -9.41 -16.70 -4.32
CA ASP A 96 -9.63 -16.66 -2.86
C ASP A 96 -8.59 -15.74 -2.19
N PHE A 97 -8.78 -14.44 -2.34
CA PHE A 97 -7.96 -13.46 -1.67
C PHE A 97 -8.28 -13.29 -0.17
N ILE A 98 -9.45 -13.79 0.27
CA ILE A 98 -9.87 -13.67 1.67
C ILE A 98 -8.96 -14.50 2.58
N SER A 99 -8.51 -15.66 2.11
CA SER A 99 -7.58 -16.53 2.84
C SER A 99 -6.12 -16.06 2.82
N ASP A 100 -5.79 -15.04 2.00
CA ASP A 100 -4.43 -14.52 1.89
C ASP A 100 -4.10 -13.52 3.01
N GLU A 101 -3.57 -14.03 4.12
CA GLU A 101 -3.18 -13.20 5.27
C GLU A 101 -2.05 -12.21 4.93
N LEU A 102 -1.18 -12.49 3.95
CA LEU A 102 -0.15 -11.54 3.52
C LEU A 102 -0.78 -10.34 2.82
N LEU A 103 -1.78 -10.57 1.97
CA LEU A 103 -2.54 -9.50 1.31
C LEU A 103 -3.26 -8.65 2.35
N LYS A 104 -4.02 -9.28 3.25
CA LYS A 104 -4.81 -8.62 4.27
C LYS A 104 -3.94 -7.75 5.19
N ASN A 105 -2.85 -8.32 5.70
CA ASN A 105 -1.91 -7.59 6.55
C ASN A 105 -1.19 -6.48 5.80
N GLY A 106 -0.76 -6.73 4.56
CA GLY A 106 -0.11 -5.74 3.71
C GLY A 106 -0.99 -4.53 3.44
N LEU A 107 -2.24 -4.75 3.03
CA LEU A 107 -3.21 -3.67 2.79
C LEU A 107 -3.57 -2.93 4.08
N SER A 108 -3.78 -3.64 5.20
CA SER A 108 -4.09 -3.01 6.49
C SER A 108 -2.96 -2.07 6.93
N LYS A 109 -1.71 -2.50 6.80
CA LYS A 109 -0.53 -1.65 7.08
C LYS A 109 -0.43 -0.46 6.12
N HIS A 110 -0.73 -0.66 4.84
CA HIS A 110 -0.69 0.40 3.83
C HIS A 110 -1.78 1.46 4.05
N PHE A 111 -2.97 1.06 4.50
CA PHE A 111 -4.10 1.98 4.66
C PHE A 111 -3.88 3.02 5.76
N ILE A 112 -3.13 2.69 6.81
CA ILE A 112 -2.85 3.64 7.89
C ILE A 112 -2.16 4.91 7.36
N PRO A 113 -0.98 4.84 6.73
CA PRO A 113 -0.31 6.02 6.18
C PRO A 113 -1.08 6.63 5.00
N MET A 114 -1.78 5.83 4.20
CA MET A 114 -2.64 6.32 3.12
C MET A 114 -3.75 7.24 3.67
N ILE A 115 -4.49 6.79 4.67
CA ILE A 115 -5.55 7.61 5.29
C ILE A 115 -4.96 8.87 5.92
N ALA A 116 -3.79 8.78 6.55
CA ALA A 116 -3.10 9.95 7.09
C ALA A 116 -2.73 10.96 5.98
N ARG A 117 -2.24 10.49 4.83
CA ARG A 117 -1.96 11.35 3.66
C ARG A 117 -3.23 12.01 3.13
N LEU A 118 -4.28 11.23 2.92
CA LEU A 118 -5.56 11.73 2.41
C LEU A 118 -6.19 12.78 3.34
N LYS A 119 -6.18 12.53 4.65
CA LYS A 119 -6.66 13.50 5.65
C LYS A 119 -5.89 14.81 5.64
N ASN A 120 -4.60 14.76 5.38
CA ASN A 120 -3.71 15.94 5.37
C ASN A 120 -3.48 16.51 3.96
N ASN A 121 -4.22 16.04 2.96
CA ASN A 121 -4.09 16.44 1.55
C ASN A 121 -2.64 16.32 1.05
N ILE A 122 -1.92 15.28 1.50
CA ILE A 122 -0.56 14.98 1.08
C ILE A 122 -0.63 14.11 -0.16
N LYS A 123 -0.11 14.62 -1.27
CA LYS A 123 0.01 13.86 -2.51
C LYS A 123 1.31 13.08 -2.52
N ILE A 124 1.24 11.85 -2.96
CA ILE A 124 2.41 11.01 -3.28
C ILE A 124 2.45 10.75 -4.78
N THR A 125 3.60 10.36 -5.26
CA THR A 125 3.80 9.94 -6.66
C THR A 125 4.32 8.51 -6.65
N HIS A 126 3.67 7.64 -7.40
CA HIS A 126 4.13 6.27 -7.58
C HIS A 126 5.17 6.25 -8.73
N PRO A 127 6.43 5.83 -8.48
CA PRO A 127 7.51 5.97 -9.46
C PRO A 127 7.25 5.22 -10.77
N PHE A 128 6.43 4.16 -10.72
CA PHE A 128 6.16 3.28 -11.86
C PHE A 128 4.70 3.28 -12.29
N ILE A 129 3.92 4.32 -11.99
CA ILE A 129 2.46 4.31 -12.24
C ILE A 129 2.12 4.08 -13.72
N MET A 130 2.89 4.65 -14.64
CA MET A 130 2.66 4.47 -16.08
C MET A 130 2.90 3.02 -16.51
N GLN A 131 3.98 2.40 -16.03
CA GLN A 131 4.30 1.00 -16.31
C GLN A 131 3.24 0.07 -15.72
N ILE A 132 2.80 0.33 -14.49
CA ILE A 132 1.76 -0.45 -13.80
C ILE A 132 0.45 -0.41 -14.59
N LYS A 133 0.03 0.76 -15.04
CA LYS A 133 -1.18 0.92 -15.85
C LYS A 133 -1.11 0.16 -17.16
N GLN A 134 0.07 0.15 -17.80
CA GLN A 134 0.27 -0.56 -19.07
C GLN A 134 0.35 -2.07 -18.87
N GLN A 135 1.12 -2.51 -17.88
CA GLN A 135 1.39 -3.93 -17.66
C GLN A 135 0.21 -4.66 -17.00
N TYR A 136 -0.49 -3.99 -16.08
CA TYR A 136 -1.58 -4.57 -15.28
C TYR A 136 -2.91 -3.85 -15.52
N THR A 137 -3.23 -3.54 -16.79
CA THR A 137 -4.41 -2.74 -17.16
C THR A 137 -5.71 -3.28 -16.58
N ALA A 138 -5.93 -4.60 -16.65
CA ALA A 138 -7.14 -5.23 -16.12
C ALA A 138 -7.22 -5.07 -14.59
N MET A 139 -6.13 -5.37 -13.88
CA MET A 139 -6.07 -5.21 -12.41
C MET A 139 -6.24 -3.74 -12.03
N PHE A 140 -5.62 -2.81 -12.75
CA PHE A 140 -5.76 -1.37 -12.48
C PHE A 140 -7.22 -0.92 -12.61
N SER A 141 -7.91 -1.36 -13.65
CA SER A 141 -9.32 -1.02 -13.87
C SER A 141 -10.22 -1.56 -12.76
N VAL A 142 -9.99 -2.81 -12.34
CA VAL A 142 -10.76 -3.44 -11.26
C VAL A 142 -10.51 -2.77 -9.92
N VAL A 143 -9.24 -2.53 -9.56
CA VAL A 143 -8.88 -1.85 -8.30
C VAL A 143 -9.42 -0.42 -8.29
N SER A 144 -9.34 0.30 -9.42
CA SER A 144 -9.89 1.65 -9.55
C SER A 144 -11.41 1.66 -9.31
N LEU A 145 -12.14 0.71 -9.90
CA LEU A 145 -13.58 0.58 -9.71
C LEU A 145 -13.91 0.23 -8.24
N ALA A 146 -13.23 -0.76 -7.67
CA ALA A 146 -13.42 -1.19 -6.29
C ALA A 146 -13.05 -0.08 -5.28
N SER A 147 -12.11 0.80 -5.64
CA SER A 147 -11.71 1.95 -4.81
C SER A 147 -12.86 2.92 -4.56
N SER A 148 -13.92 2.93 -5.37
CA SER A 148 -15.13 3.71 -5.10
C SER A 148 -15.80 3.34 -3.76
N ILE A 149 -15.62 2.10 -3.30
CA ILE A 149 -16.08 1.63 -1.98
C ILE A 149 -15.29 2.36 -0.88
N LEU A 150 -13.95 2.42 -1.06
CA LEU A 150 -13.05 3.13 -0.15
C LEU A 150 -13.40 4.61 -0.07
N GLU A 151 -13.61 5.24 -1.22
CA GLU A 151 -13.94 6.66 -1.32
C GLU A 151 -15.23 7.00 -0.58
N LYS A 152 -16.26 6.15 -0.69
CA LYS A 152 -17.52 6.31 0.04
C LYS A 152 -17.35 6.17 1.56
N LYS A 153 -16.61 5.15 2.00
CA LYS A 153 -16.39 4.87 3.43
C LYS A 153 -15.46 5.88 4.10
N LEU A 154 -14.42 6.27 3.41
CA LEU A 154 -13.39 7.16 3.96
C LEU A 154 -13.67 8.65 3.72
N GLY A 155 -14.54 8.97 2.75
CA GLY A 155 -14.87 10.34 2.37
C GLY A 155 -13.74 11.07 1.65
N PHE A 156 -12.86 10.35 0.96
CA PHE A 156 -11.72 10.90 0.20
C PHE A 156 -11.69 10.28 -1.19
N THR A 157 -11.22 11.04 -2.17
CA THR A 157 -10.92 10.55 -3.52
C THR A 157 -9.48 10.04 -3.60
N LEU A 158 -9.29 8.88 -4.19
CA LEU A 158 -7.98 8.27 -4.40
C LEU A 158 -7.38 8.74 -5.73
N SER A 159 -6.08 9.06 -5.70
CA SER A 159 -5.33 9.31 -6.93
C SER A 159 -4.93 7.99 -7.58
N ASP A 160 -4.59 8.05 -8.88
CA ASP A 160 -4.02 6.91 -9.60
C ASP A 160 -2.77 6.35 -8.92
N ASP A 161 -1.98 7.21 -8.28
CA ASP A 161 -0.78 6.81 -7.54
C ASP A 161 -1.12 5.93 -6.32
N GLU A 162 -2.13 6.32 -5.53
CA GLU A 162 -2.60 5.51 -4.40
C GLU A 162 -3.24 4.20 -4.87
N ILE A 163 -4.01 4.24 -5.96
CA ILE A 163 -4.56 3.04 -6.61
C ILE A 163 -3.43 2.11 -7.07
N GLY A 164 -2.34 2.66 -7.61
CA GLY A 164 -1.15 1.90 -8.01
C GLY A 164 -0.50 1.16 -6.84
N PHE A 165 -0.39 1.79 -5.69
CA PHE A 165 0.13 1.12 -4.48
C PHE A 165 -0.79 0.01 -3.98
N ILE A 166 -2.12 0.21 -4.00
CA ILE A 166 -3.09 -0.83 -3.66
C ILE A 166 -2.99 -2.00 -4.64
N LEU A 167 -2.90 -1.69 -5.94
CA LEU A 167 -2.81 -2.69 -7.01
C LEU A 167 -1.64 -3.65 -6.81
N ILE A 168 -0.45 -3.15 -6.43
CA ILE A 168 0.72 -4.01 -6.25
C ILE A 168 0.47 -5.11 -5.21
N HIS A 169 -0.28 -4.80 -4.14
CA HIS A 169 -0.65 -5.81 -3.15
C HIS A 169 -1.53 -6.92 -3.77
N PHE A 170 -2.53 -6.54 -4.57
CA PHE A 170 -3.39 -7.51 -5.25
C PHE A 170 -2.66 -8.29 -6.34
N GLN A 171 -1.79 -7.63 -7.10
CA GLN A 171 -1.00 -8.31 -8.13
C GLN A 171 -0.08 -9.37 -7.51
N ALA A 172 0.60 -9.04 -6.43
CA ALA A 172 1.43 -9.99 -5.70
C ALA A 172 0.62 -11.16 -5.13
N ALA A 173 -0.61 -10.91 -4.66
CA ALA A 173 -1.51 -11.96 -4.22
C ALA A 173 -1.94 -12.85 -5.40
N LEU A 174 -2.34 -12.26 -6.53
CA LEU A 174 -2.73 -13.01 -7.72
C LEU A 174 -1.60 -13.89 -8.24
N GLU A 175 -0.37 -13.40 -8.21
CA GLU A 175 0.81 -14.18 -8.59
C GLU A 175 1.01 -15.35 -7.63
N ARG A 176 0.90 -15.16 -6.31
CA ARG A 176 0.95 -16.27 -5.33
C ARG A 176 -0.13 -17.33 -5.59
N HIS A 177 -1.36 -16.89 -5.88
CA HIS A 177 -2.46 -17.80 -6.21
C HIS A 177 -2.21 -18.55 -7.53
N ASN A 178 -1.60 -17.89 -8.51
CA ASN A 178 -1.24 -18.53 -9.78
C ASN A 178 -0.05 -19.50 -9.63
N LEU A 179 0.87 -19.25 -8.71
CA LEU A 179 1.99 -20.14 -8.38
C LEU A 179 1.53 -21.47 -7.79
N SER A 180 0.33 -21.51 -7.20
CA SER A 180 -0.24 -22.73 -6.64
C SER A 180 -1.02 -23.59 -7.65
N LYS A 181 -1.05 -23.22 -8.93
CA LYS A 181 -1.70 -24.03 -9.98
C LYS A 181 -0.89 -25.29 -10.25
N LYS A 182 -1.56 -26.42 -10.10
CA LYS A 182 -0.97 -27.73 -10.31
C LYS A 182 -1.27 -28.22 -11.74
N ILE A 183 -0.25 -28.74 -12.42
CA ILE A 183 -0.42 -29.39 -13.73
C ILE A 183 -0.27 -30.90 -13.51
N ALA A 184 -1.32 -31.65 -13.84
CA ALA A 184 -1.23 -33.10 -13.92
C ALA A 184 -0.81 -33.50 -15.34
N VAL A 185 0.31 -34.20 -15.47
CA VAL A 185 0.79 -34.73 -16.75
C VAL A 185 0.33 -36.16 -16.87
N VAL A 186 -0.65 -36.42 -17.76
CA VAL A 186 -1.14 -37.75 -18.08
C VAL A 186 -0.52 -38.22 -19.39
N TYR A 187 0.13 -39.36 -19.39
CA TYR A 187 0.83 -39.87 -20.57
C TYR A 187 0.58 -41.37 -20.78
N ASN A 188 0.60 -41.76 -22.04
CA ASN A 188 0.48 -43.18 -22.45
C ASN A 188 1.78 -43.72 -23.09
N CYS A 189 2.86 -42.97 -23.04
CA CYS A 189 4.20 -43.30 -23.54
C CYS A 189 5.15 -43.51 -22.37
N GLY A 190 6.22 -44.25 -22.57
CA GLY A 190 7.10 -44.71 -21.49
C GLY A 190 7.64 -43.60 -20.59
N LEU A 191 8.07 -44.00 -19.39
CA LEU A 191 8.53 -43.13 -18.30
C LEU A 191 9.56 -42.05 -18.72
N ALA A 192 10.48 -42.39 -19.63
CA ALA A 192 11.50 -41.43 -20.11
C ALA A 192 10.87 -40.26 -20.87
N SER A 193 9.79 -40.47 -21.63
CA SER A 193 9.07 -39.40 -22.31
C SER A 193 8.30 -38.51 -21.34
N ALA A 194 7.78 -39.10 -20.28
CA ALA A 194 7.11 -38.34 -19.20
C ALA A 194 8.08 -37.41 -18.47
N MET A 195 9.24 -37.93 -18.08
CA MET A 195 10.28 -37.12 -17.42
C MET A 195 10.78 -35.96 -18.29
N LEU A 196 10.85 -36.17 -19.62
CA LEU A 196 11.22 -35.11 -20.56
C LEU A 196 10.15 -34.02 -20.61
N ILE A 197 8.87 -34.39 -20.68
CA ILE A 197 7.73 -33.44 -20.68
C ILE A 197 7.70 -32.69 -19.36
N GLU A 198 7.84 -33.38 -18.24
CA GLU A 198 7.86 -32.78 -16.90
C GLU A 198 8.99 -31.74 -16.78
N ASN A 199 10.22 -32.10 -17.21
CA ASN A 199 11.35 -31.16 -17.21
C ASN A 199 11.10 -29.95 -18.12
N GLN A 200 10.50 -30.14 -19.29
CA GLN A 200 10.14 -29.01 -20.17
C GLN A 200 9.07 -28.11 -19.53
N ILE A 201 8.09 -28.67 -18.83
CA ILE A 201 7.09 -27.89 -18.09
C ILE A 201 7.79 -27.11 -16.97
N LYS A 202 8.62 -27.73 -16.15
CA LYS A 202 9.35 -27.07 -15.06
C LYS A 202 10.27 -25.94 -15.55
N ILE A 203 10.90 -26.10 -16.70
CA ILE A 203 11.78 -25.09 -17.30
C ILE A 203 10.97 -23.90 -17.87
N ASN A 204 9.89 -24.19 -18.62
CA ASN A 204 9.15 -23.17 -19.33
C ASN A 204 8.02 -22.53 -18.50
N LEU A 205 7.52 -23.24 -17.47
CA LEU A 205 6.45 -22.82 -16.58
C LEU A 205 6.86 -23.02 -15.11
N PRO A 206 7.90 -22.34 -14.62
CA PRO A 206 8.46 -22.56 -13.28
C PRO A 206 7.49 -22.24 -12.16
N THR A 207 6.38 -21.58 -12.47
CA THR A 207 5.34 -21.17 -11.53
C THR A 207 4.26 -22.24 -11.28
N PHE A 208 4.36 -23.42 -11.92
CA PHE A 208 3.40 -24.49 -11.75
C PHE A 208 4.03 -25.68 -11.04
N ASP A 209 3.28 -26.25 -10.09
CA ASP A 209 3.62 -27.54 -9.50
C ASP A 209 3.16 -28.66 -10.41
N VAL A 210 4.08 -29.53 -10.83
CA VAL A 210 3.78 -30.72 -11.61
C VAL A 210 3.45 -31.86 -10.65
N ILE A 211 2.22 -32.43 -10.81
CA ILE A 211 1.79 -33.59 -10.04
C ILE A 211 2.07 -34.82 -10.87
N GLU A 212 2.83 -35.77 -10.31
CA GLU A 212 2.92 -37.14 -10.83
C GLU A 212 1.65 -37.91 -10.45
N LEU A 213 1.02 -38.56 -11.44
CA LEU A 213 -0.11 -39.47 -11.26
C LEU A 213 0.33 -40.91 -11.45
#